data_3ee4535948f82cdd3177b43bd44fca32
#
_entry.id   3ee4535948f82cdd3177b43bd44fca32
#
_cell.length_a   1.000
_cell.length_b   1.000
_cell.length_c   1.000
_cell.angle_alpha   90.00
_cell.angle_beta   90.00
_cell.angle_gamma   90.00
#
_symmetry.space_group_name_H-M   'P 1'
#
loop_
_entity.id
_entity.type
_entity.pdbx_description
1 polymer ?
#
loop_
_entity_poly.entity_id
_entity_poly.type
_entity_poly.pdbx_seq_one_letter_code
_entity_poly.pdbx_strand_id
1 'polypeptide(L)'
;MARRRRSAREHRQEVLELLRHHHPEAVTPTSQEETAAVMSSGCALILLPRLASDVVGRRSTSMHALVRVGRVEDHYTYAPLLIKNHEVVEAASTRRTLEGSLESLRPSDAVFHDGVGTRAALPMTRSGLSLAQATRILQSTGHADPNARAGVVDRQNKLWWVELAGDNYPRFNLAAYDNLYGSRLEVLIAHDAWQASGGPFPTAPYWHRDCPECPYSEHCDAELEQRDDVSLVRFTSFDQQLLLREHGVETRADMARMDPARARRARRSLLNPLEPHDREEHLGRTIDKLDDLIYRARAHEHGSSLRIIDPDRMGCPTADVEVDVDMESYEDVTYLWGAYVTMNRTTENVSAGYHSFVEWGDLSREAETLNFARFWSWLGELQANCDEQKHTFAAYCFWAQAEDGAMNRAVAQPVENGPTLSDLSDFRNSDPPRWHDLHEQAKRQIQTEGPLGLKQLAMAAGFHWRDPNPSGEASILWYEESTRDEGPDALASRQRILEYNEDDCRATKALRDWLNGPARSLPHRDDPL
;
A
#
# COMPACT_ATOMS: atom_id res chain seq x y z
N MET A 1 -5.97 -0.17 -13.03
CA MET A 1 -4.62 -0.15 -13.61
C MET A 1 -4.42 0.81 -14.77
N ALA A 2 -5.21 0.75 -15.84
CA ALA A 2 -5.05 1.64 -17.00
C ALA A 2 -5.10 3.13 -16.60
N ARG A 3 -6.01 3.50 -15.69
CA ARG A 3 -6.15 4.86 -15.15
C ARG A 3 -4.92 5.33 -14.37
N ARG A 4 -4.41 4.55 -13.41
CA ARG A 4 -3.19 4.90 -12.67
C ARG A 4 -2.00 5.13 -13.59
N ARG A 5 -1.90 4.35 -14.67
CA ARG A 5 -0.88 4.53 -15.72
C ARG A 5 -1.11 5.81 -16.54
N ARG A 6 -2.38 6.20 -16.78
CA ARG A 6 -2.73 7.44 -17.47
C ARG A 6 -2.36 8.65 -16.62
N SER A 7 -2.86 8.71 -15.38
CA SER A 7 -2.55 9.81 -14.44
C SER A 7 -1.05 9.96 -14.19
N ALA A 8 -0.30 8.85 -14.08
CA ALA A 8 1.16 8.91 -13.95
C ALA A 8 1.87 9.43 -15.23
N ARG A 9 1.28 9.24 -16.42
CA ARG A 9 1.81 9.81 -17.67
C ARG A 9 1.52 11.31 -17.79
N GLU A 10 0.31 11.71 -17.43
CA GLU A 10 -0.14 13.10 -17.45
C GLU A 10 0.71 13.93 -16.49
N HIS A 11 0.83 13.50 -15.22
CA HIS A 11 1.69 14.14 -14.24
C HIS A 11 3.16 14.23 -14.70
N ARG A 12 3.72 13.16 -15.27
CA ARG A 12 5.08 13.19 -15.79
C ARG A 12 5.24 14.21 -16.92
N GLN A 13 4.25 14.31 -17.81
CA GLN A 13 4.28 15.27 -18.91
C GLN A 13 4.24 16.69 -18.38
N GLU A 14 3.35 16.99 -17.44
CA GLU A 14 3.26 18.27 -16.75
C GLU A 14 4.60 18.69 -16.13
N VAL A 15 5.22 17.81 -15.34
CA VAL A 15 6.52 18.11 -14.70
C VAL A 15 7.62 18.31 -15.74
N LEU A 16 7.63 17.54 -16.84
CA LEU A 16 8.60 17.74 -17.92
C LEU A 16 8.40 19.08 -18.62
N GLU A 17 7.17 19.58 -18.73
CA GLU A 17 6.86 20.92 -19.27
C GLU A 17 7.31 22.02 -18.32
N LEU A 18 7.07 21.86 -17.00
CA LEU A 18 7.60 22.77 -15.98
C LEU A 18 9.13 22.84 -16.01
N LEU A 19 9.80 21.68 -16.09
CA LEU A 19 11.26 21.64 -16.20
C LEU A 19 11.78 22.34 -17.47
N ARG A 20 11.11 22.19 -18.62
CA ARG A 20 11.46 22.95 -19.84
C ARG A 20 11.24 24.44 -19.71
N HIS A 21 10.18 24.83 -18.98
CA HIS A 21 9.88 26.25 -18.74
C HIS A 21 10.96 26.90 -17.87
N HIS A 22 11.36 26.23 -16.78
CA HIS A 22 12.39 26.76 -15.87
C HIS A 22 13.82 26.63 -16.45
N HIS A 23 14.04 25.64 -17.32
CA HIS A 23 15.35 25.34 -17.90
C HIS A 23 15.27 25.28 -19.44
N PRO A 24 15.15 26.45 -20.12
CA PRO A 24 15.02 26.48 -21.59
C PRO A 24 16.26 25.91 -22.32
N GLU A 25 17.39 25.80 -21.62
CA GLU A 25 18.63 25.19 -22.12
C GLU A 25 18.63 23.65 -22.03
N ALA A 26 17.59 23.04 -21.48
CA ALA A 26 17.49 21.59 -21.33
C ALA A 26 17.46 20.88 -22.70
N VAL A 27 18.20 19.80 -22.81
CA VAL A 27 18.30 19.01 -24.05
C VAL A 27 17.54 17.70 -23.90
N THR A 28 16.79 17.30 -24.93
CA THR A 28 16.13 15.99 -25.03
C THR A 28 16.78 15.18 -26.15
N PRO A 29 17.75 14.29 -25.83
CA PRO A 29 18.48 13.52 -26.83
C PRO A 29 17.59 12.43 -27.45
N THR A 30 17.87 12.11 -28.72
CA THR A 30 17.12 11.12 -29.50
C THR A 30 17.82 9.76 -29.56
N SER A 31 19.12 9.70 -29.20
CA SER A 31 19.93 8.47 -29.20
C SER A 31 20.84 8.36 -27.98
N GLN A 32 21.50 7.21 -27.83
CA GLN A 32 22.49 6.97 -26.78
C GLN A 32 23.75 7.79 -27.01
N GLU A 33 24.19 7.88 -28.28
CA GLU A 33 25.36 8.65 -28.72
C GLU A 33 25.13 10.16 -28.44
N GLU A 34 23.96 10.66 -28.75
CA GLU A 34 23.60 12.04 -28.46
C GLU A 34 23.56 12.30 -26.94
N THR A 35 23.00 11.36 -26.14
CA THR A 35 23.02 11.46 -24.68
C THR A 35 24.45 11.55 -24.14
N ALA A 36 25.35 10.72 -24.61
CA ALA A 36 26.75 10.72 -24.21
C ALA A 36 27.47 12.04 -24.60
N ALA A 37 27.22 12.54 -25.82
CA ALA A 37 27.76 13.83 -26.27
C ALA A 37 27.25 15.01 -25.43
N VAL A 38 25.95 15.04 -25.11
CA VAL A 38 25.32 16.05 -24.28
C VAL A 38 25.84 16.00 -22.84
N MET A 39 26.05 14.81 -22.27
CA MET A 39 26.68 14.65 -20.95
C MET A 39 28.13 15.17 -20.97
N SER A 40 28.90 14.80 -21.97
CA SER A 40 30.31 15.24 -22.11
C SER A 40 30.45 16.75 -22.33
N SER A 41 29.45 17.39 -22.97
CA SER A 41 29.41 18.86 -23.12
C SER A 41 29.06 19.62 -21.82
N GLY A 42 28.58 18.91 -20.80
CA GLY A 42 28.21 19.49 -19.52
C GLY A 42 26.85 20.21 -19.53
N CYS A 43 25.89 19.74 -20.31
CA CYS A 43 24.54 20.26 -20.26
C CYS A 43 23.97 20.19 -18.84
N ALA A 44 23.29 21.27 -18.38
CA ALA A 44 22.82 21.37 -16.99
C ALA A 44 21.67 20.39 -16.69
N LEU A 45 20.76 20.20 -17.65
CA LEU A 45 19.61 19.32 -17.55
C LEU A 45 19.40 18.55 -18.86
N ILE A 46 19.34 17.25 -18.76
CA ILE A 46 19.07 16.35 -19.88
C ILE A 46 17.72 15.65 -19.60
N LEU A 47 16.72 15.90 -20.44
CA LEU A 47 15.38 15.32 -20.30
C LEU A 47 15.28 14.02 -21.14
N LEU A 48 14.61 13.02 -20.57
CA LEU A 48 14.38 11.72 -21.22
C LEU A 48 15.66 11.11 -21.84
N PRO A 49 16.79 11.08 -21.09
CA PRO A 49 18.07 10.57 -21.59
C PRO A 49 17.95 9.12 -22.04
N ARG A 50 18.65 8.77 -23.11
CA ARG A 50 18.84 7.39 -23.56
C ARG A 50 20.22 6.92 -23.11
N LEU A 51 20.31 6.46 -21.86
CA LEU A 51 21.57 5.97 -21.32
C LEU A 51 22.07 4.74 -22.10
N ALA A 52 23.36 4.69 -22.37
CA ALA A 52 24.00 3.51 -22.93
C ALA A 52 23.85 2.33 -21.95
N SER A 53 23.62 1.14 -22.50
CA SER A 53 23.58 -0.06 -21.69
C SER A 53 24.97 -0.36 -21.12
N ASP A 54 25.05 -0.64 -19.83
CA ASP A 54 26.25 -1.25 -19.22
C ASP A 54 26.31 -2.74 -19.64
N VAL A 55 27.03 -3.01 -20.68
CA VAL A 55 27.14 -4.37 -21.26
C VAL A 55 27.82 -5.33 -20.27
N VAL A 56 28.85 -4.88 -19.58
CA VAL A 56 29.61 -5.69 -18.60
C VAL A 56 28.74 -6.03 -17.39
N GLY A 57 28.05 -5.03 -16.84
CA GLY A 57 27.12 -5.23 -15.75
C GLY A 57 25.75 -5.73 -16.18
N ARG A 58 25.48 -5.93 -17.49
CA ARG A 58 24.18 -6.33 -18.05
C ARG A 58 23.01 -5.43 -17.58
N ARG A 59 23.24 -4.11 -17.48
CA ARG A 59 22.26 -3.14 -17.00
C ARG A 59 21.76 -2.25 -18.12
N SER A 60 20.46 -2.01 -18.14
CA SER A 60 19.84 -0.98 -18.97
C SER A 60 18.72 -0.30 -18.18
N THR A 61 18.50 0.99 -18.40
CA THR A 61 17.44 1.74 -17.71
C THR A 61 16.96 2.90 -18.56
N SER A 62 15.74 3.40 -18.21
CA SER A 62 15.22 4.67 -18.70
C SER A 62 15.04 5.62 -17.52
N MET A 63 15.46 6.89 -17.71
CA MET A 63 15.31 7.95 -16.71
C MET A 63 14.45 9.08 -17.26
N HIS A 64 13.82 9.85 -16.34
CA HIS A 64 13.05 11.01 -16.76
C HIS A 64 13.94 12.23 -16.97
N ALA A 65 15.00 12.38 -16.18
CA ALA A 65 16.02 13.39 -16.41
C ALA A 65 17.37 13.02 -15.79
N LEU A 66 18.43 13.71 -16.21
CA LEU A 66 19.74 13.78 -15.56
C LEU A 66 20.05 15.23 -15.25
N VAL A 67 20.42 15.49 -14.00
CA VAL A 67 20.79 16.81 -13.51
C VAL A 67 22.29 16.85 -13.30
N ARG A 68 23.00 17.82 -13.91
CA ARG A 68 24.42 18.03 -13.64
C ARG A 68 24.62 18.55 -12.21
N VAL A 69 25.38 17.78 -11.42
CA VAL A 69 25.63 18.11 -10.00
C VAL A 69 27.08 18.51 -9.73
N GLY A 70 27.98 18.33 -10.68
CA GLY A 70 29.38 18.69 -10.51
C GLY A 70 30.27 18.31 -11.68
N ARG A 71 31.58 18.28 -11.40
CA ARG A 71 32.63 17.82 -12.31
C ARG A 71 33.71 17.12 -11.49
N VAL A 72 34.16 15.99 -11.96
CA VAL A 72 35.29 15.24 -11.42
C VAL A 72 36.29 15.05 -12.53
N GLU A 73 37.52 15.54 -12.32
CA GLU A 73 38.54 15.59 -13.35
C GLU A 73 38.01 16.26 -14.64
N ASP A 74 38.01 15.53 -15.77
CA ASP A 74 37.51 16.01 -17.05
C ASP A 74 36.05 15.65 -17.34
N HIS A 75 35.37 14.96 -16.41
CA HIS A 75 34.00 14.49 -16.61
C HIS A 75 32.99 15.29 -15.80
N TYR A 76 31.91 15.74 -16.44
CA TYR A 76 30.74 16.25 -15.74
C TYR A 76 29.97 15.13 -15.08
N THR A 77 29.50 15.34 -13.85
CA THR A 77 28.78 14.37 -13.05
C THR A 77 27.31 14.71 -12.93
N TYR A 78 26.49 13.65 -12.99
CA TYR A 78 25.05 13.73 -13.08
C TYR A 78 24.38 12.90 -11.98
N ALA A 79 23.26 13.43 -11.45
CA ALA A 79 22.32 12.72 -10.61
C ALA A 79 21.10 12.31 -11.45
N PRO A 80 20.64 11.05 -11.39
CA PRO A 80 19.43 10.62 -12.05
C PRO A 80 18.19 11.17 -11.33
N LEU A 81 17.14 11.51 -12.10
CA LEU A 81 15.90 12.07 -11.60
C LEU A 81 14.69 11.27 -12.13
N LEU A 82 13.77 10.93 -11.23
CA LEU A 82 12.49 10.31 -11.53
C LEU A 82 11.33 11.25 -11.22
N ILE A 83 10.28 11.19 -12.02
CA ILE A 83 9.01 11.87 -11.77
C ILE A 83 7.99 10.80 -11.42
N LYS A 84 7.32 10.92 -10.28
CA LYS A 84 6.41 9.90 -9.72
C LYS A 84 5.12 10.53 -9.23
N ASN A 85 4.00 9.96 -9.64
CA ASN A 85 2.67 10.39 -9.20
C ASN A 85 2.28 9.70 -7.87
N HIS A 86 3.13 9.87 -6.84
CA HIS A 86 2.88 9.44 -5.46
C HIS A 86 3.70 10.28 -4.49
N GLU A 87 3.35 10.26 -3.22
CA GLU A 87 4.15 10.90 -2.17
C GLU A 87 5.46 10.17 -1.95
N VAL A 88 6.54 10.92 -1.83
CA VAL A 88 7.92 10.43 -1.66
C VAL A 88 8.31 10.38 -0.19
N VAL A 89 7.75 11.27 0.62
CA VAL A 89 8.10 11.45 2.03
C VAL A 89 6.93 11.19 2.96
N GLU A 90 7.25 10.91 4.23
CA GLU A 90 6.29 10.72 5.32
C GLU A 90 6.88 11.29 6.62
N ALA A 91 6.03 11.58 7.62
CA ALA A 91 6.48 12.03 8.92
C ALA A 91 7.38 10.98 9.59
N ALA A 92 8.55 11.41 10.08
CA ALA A 92 9.55 10.53 10.70
C ALA A 92 10.40 11.30 11.71
N SER A 93 10.10 11.19 13.00
CA SER A 93 10.65 12.02 14.09
C SER A 93 12.19 12.05 14.18
N THR A 94 12.88 11.04 13.66
CA THR A 94 14.35 10.90 13.75
C THR A 94 15.07 11.10 12.42
N ARG A 95 14.35 11.51 11.37
CA ARG A 95 14.90 11.62 10.02
C ARG A 95 14.79 13.03 9.49
N ARG A 96 15.61 13.31 8.50
CA ARG A 96 15.52 14.54 7.70
C ARG A 96 15.67 14.21 6.23
N THR A 97 15.02 14.96 5.37
CA THR A 97 15.07 14.81 3.92
C THR A 97 15.36 16.15 3.27
N LEU A 98 16.05 16.14 2.15
CA LEU A 98 16.48 17.32 1.44
C LEU A 98 15.47 17.67 0.35
N GLU A 99 14.75 18.79 0.49
CA GLU A 99 13.82 19.33 -0.50
C GLU A 99 14.53 20.29 -1.45
N GLY A 100 14.46 20.01 -2.75
CA GLY A 100 14.95 20.87 -3.82
C GLY A 100 13.82 21.64 -4.48
N SER A 101 14.18 22.53 -5.43
CA SER A 101 13.23 23.27 -6.28
C SER A 101 13.35 22.81 -7.73
N LEU A 102 12.24 22.83 -8.48
CA LEU A 102 12.27 22.63 -9.94
C LEU A 102 12.86 23.84 -10.68
N GLU A 103 12.93 25.00 -10.03
CA GLU A 103 13.60 26.21 -10.57
C GLU A 103 15.12 26.13 -10.42
N SER A 104 15.61 25.55 -9.31
CA SER A 104 17.03 25.29 -9.09
C SER A 104 17.24 23.81 -8.77
N LEU A 105 17.70 23.05 -9.75
CA LEU A 105 17.97 21.63 -9.63
C LEU A 105 19.31 21.32 -8.94
N ARG A 106 19.94 22.29 -8.25
CA ARG A 106 21.21 22.09 -7.58
C ARG A 106 20.97 21.53 -6.18
N PRO A 107 21.54 20.37 -5.83
CA PRO A 107 21.42 19.83 -4.46
C PRO A 107 22.01 20.77 -3.38
N SER A 108 22.93 21.70 -3.77
CA SER A 108 23.47 22.73 -2.87
C SER A 108 22.45 23.77 -2.43
N ASP A 109 21.41 23.99 -3.23
CA ASP A 109 20.38 25.00 -3.00
C ASP A 109 19.16 24.41 -2.27
N ALA A 110 19.18 23.10 -2.02
CA ALA A 110 18.10 22.37 -1.36
C ALA A 110 18.12 22.57 0.16
N VAL A 111 16.95 22.47 0.79
CA VAL A 111 16.74 22.73 2.21
C VAL A 111 16.44 21.42 2.96
N PHE A 112 17.05 21.25 4.13
CA PHE A 112 16.73 20.12 5.00
C PHE A 112 15.42 20.34 5.76
N HIS A 113 14.55 19.34 5.70
CA HIS A 113 13.34 19.24 6.51
C HIS A 113 13.54 18.18 7.60
N ASP A 114 13.56 18.61 8.86
CA ASP A 114 13.60 17.72 10.02
C ASP A 114 12.20 17.12 10.27
N GLY A 115 12.17 15.90 10.82
CA GLY A 115 10.91 15.21 11.09
C GLY A 115 10.24 14.61 9.85
N VAL A 116 10.94 14.57 8.72
CA VAL A 116 10.46 14.04 7.45
C VAL A 116 11.45 13.02 6.90
N GLY A 117 10.96 11.83 6.57
CA GLY A 117 11.76 10.77 6.00
C GLY A 117 11.16 10.24 4.70
N THR A 118 11.96 9.56 3.90
CA THR A 118 11.48 8.87 2.70
C THR A 118 10.51 7.77 3.08
N ARG A 119 9.37 7.66 2.38
CA ARG A 119 8.36 6.62 2.62
C ARG A 119 8.94 5.23 2.47
N ALA A 120 8.58 4.37 3.42
CA ALA A 120 8.98 2.97 3.40
C ALA A 120 8.06 2.09 2.51
N ALA A 121 7.26 2.70 1.63
CA ALA A 121 6.30 2.01 0.78
C ALA A 121 6.94 1.41 -0.49
N LEU A 122 6.32 0.36 -1.03
CA LEU A 122 6.79 -0.36 -2.24
C LEU A 122 7.03 0.54 -3.46
N PRO A 123 6.18 1.54 -3.80
CA PRO A 123 6.46 2.43 -4.92
C PRO A 123 7.79 3.18 -4.78
N MET A 124 8.15 3.54 -3.55
CA MET A 124 9.42 4.21 -3.26
C MET A 124 10.62 3.26 -3.34
N THR A 125 10.46 2.00 -2.89
CA THR A 125 11.47 0.96 -3.08
C THR A 125 11.75 0.72 -4.56
N ARG A 126 10.71 0.61 -5.41
CA ARG A 126 10.86 0.48 -6.87
C ARG A 126 11.54 1.69 -7.49
N SER A 127 11.28 2.89 -6.99
CA SER A 127 11.96 4.11 -7.43
C SER A 127 13.43 4.10 -7.05
N GLY A 128 13.76 3.70 -5.83
CA GLY A 128 15.14 3.52 -5.36
C GLY A 128 15.93 2.52 -6.21
N LEU A 129 15.32 1.36 -6.56
CA LEU A 129 15.93 0.38 -7.47
C LEU A 129 16.29 0.99 -8.83
N SER A 130 15.35 1.75 -9.42
CA SER A 130 15.58 2.38 -10.73
C SER A 130 16.68 3.45 -10.66
N LEU A 131 16.72 4.25 -9.59
CA LEU A 131 17.73 5.26 -9.36
C LEU A 131 19.11 4.65 -9.11
N ALA A 132 19.20 3.59 -8.32
CA ALA A 132 20.45 2.87 -8.06
C ALA A 132 21.01 2.24 -9.34
N GLN A 133 20.15 1.63 -10.18
CA GLN A 133 20.54 1.09 -11.47
C GLN A 133 21.09 2.18 -12.41
N ALA A 134 20.41 3.34 -12.49
CA ALA A 134 20.90 4.46 -13.27
C ALA A 134 22.25 4.99 -12.75
N THR A 135 22.40 5.10 -11.42
CA THR A 135 23.65 5.51 -10.79
C THR A 135 24.78 4.55 -11.12
N ARG A 136 24.55 3.22 -11.11
CA ARG A 136 25.56 2.22 -11.51
C ARG A 136 25.95 2.33 -12.99
N ILE A 137 24.99 2.61 -13.89
CA ILE A 137 25.26 2.87 -15.30
C ILE A 137 26.09 4.15 -15.46
N LEU A 138 25.76 5.24 -14.74
CA LEU A 138 26.55 6.45 -14.76
C LEU A 138 27.99 6.25 -14.21
N GLN A 139 28.13 5.39 -13.19
CA GLN A 139 29.46 5.00 -12.68
C GLN A 139 30.29 4.26 -13.72
N SER A 140 29.69 3.34 -14.47
CA SER A 140 30.41 2.58 -15.54
C SER A 140 30.91 3.49 -16.69
N THR A 141 30.31 4.68 -16.83
CA THR A 141 30.71 5.67 -17.86
C THR A 141 31.49 6.86 -17.30
N GLY A 142 31.79 6.89 -15.99
CA GLY A 142 32.54 7.97 -15.32
C GLY A 142 31.73 9.26 -15.08
N HIS A 143 30.42 9.21 -15.24
CA HIS A 143 29.53 10.37 -15.11
C HIS A 143 28.66 10.39 -13.85
N ALA A 144 28.85 9.48 -12.88
CA ALA A 144 28.06 9.46 -11.67
C ALA A 144 28.45 10.57 -10.66
N ASP A 145 27.47 11.06 -9.91
CA ASP A 145 27.74 11.87 -8.72
C ASP A 145 28.53 11.06 -7.69
N PRO A 146 29.69 11.55 -7.19
CA PRO A 146 30.47 10.87 -6.15
C PRO A 146 29.70 10.57 -4.87
N ASN A 147 28.70 11.40 -4.54
CA ASN A 147 27.85 11.22 -3.38
C ASN A 147 26.63 10.31 -3.67
N ALA A 148 26.53 9.77 -4.88
CA ALA A 148 25.42 8.96 -5.33
C ALA A 148 24.03 9.57 -5.02
N ARG A 149 23.91 10.90 -5.21
CA ARG A 149 22.62 11.59 -5.07
C ARG A 149 21.73 11.27 -6.24
N ALA A 150 20.42 11.21 -5.94
CA ALA A 150 19.37 11.00 -6.92
C ALA A 150 18.13 11.81 -6.54
N GLY A 151 17.34 12.23 -7.51
CA GLY A 151 16.16 13.04 -7.29
C GLY A 151 14.85 12.30 -7.59
N VAL A 152 13.80 12.60 -6.81
CA VAL A 152 12.44 12.18 -7.12
C VAL A 152 11.53 13.39 -7.04
N VAL A 153 10.81 13.67 -8.11
CA VAL A 153 9.71 14.66 -8.11
C VAL A 153 8.43 13.93 -7.78
N ASP A 154 7.74 14.36 -6.73
CA ASP A 154 6.51 13.75 -6.24
C ASP A 154 5.26 14.29 -6.95
N ARG A 155 4.07 13.81 -6.55
CA ARG A 155 2.79 14.22 -7.12
C ARG A 155 2.40 15.69 -6.84
N GLN A 156 3.08 16.35 -5.88
CA GLN A 156 2.90 17.77 -5.56
C GLN A 156 3.92 18.68 -6.29
N ASN A 157 4.65 18.12 -7.27
CA ASN A 157 5.73 18.80 -8.01
C ASN A 157 6.91 19.21 -7.12
N LYS A 158 7.10 18.56 -5.95
CA LYS A 158 8.24 18.79 -5.07
C LYS A 158 9.37 17.86 -5.42
N LEU A 159 10.59 18.40 -5.48
CA LEU A 159 11.81 17.64 -5.71
C LEU A 159 12.42 17.19 -4.37
N TRP A 160 12.59 15.90 -4.20
CA TRP A 160 13.24 15.30 -3.04
C TRP A 160 14.56 14.66 -3.44
N TRP A 161 15.65 15.11 -2.82
CA TRP A 161 16.97 14.52 -3.01
C TRP A 161 17.21 13.39 -2.02
N VAL A 162 17.74 12.28 -2.51
CA VAL A 162 18.11 11.10 -1.74
C VAL A 162 19.57 10.73 -2.00
N GLU A 163 20.28 10.29 -0.98
CA GLU A 163 21.65 9.77 -1.07
C GLU A 163 21.59 8.24 -1.05
N LEU A 164 22.01 7.60 -2.13
CA LEU A 164 22.01 6.15 -2.28
C LEU A 164 23.28 5.49 -1.71
N ALA A 165 24.33 6.27 -1.40
CA ALA A 165 25.54 5.81 -0.76
C ALA A 165 25.41 5.99 0.75
N GLY A 166 25.00 5.00 1.50
CA GLY A 166 24.90 5.04 2.95
C GLY A 166 23.51 4.66 3.47
N ASP A 167 23.33 4.78 4.81
CA ASP A 167 22.14 4.27 5.51
C ASP A 167 20.99 5.29 5.59
N ASN A 168 21.14 6.45 4.99
CA ASN A 168 20.14 7.53 5.03
C ASN A 168 18.86 7.21 4.22
N TYR A 169 18.94 6.27 3.30
CA TYR A 169 17.78 5.76 2.58
C TYR A 169 17.29 4.46 3.22
N PRO A 170 16.17 4.47 3.96
CA PRO A 170 15.89 3.50 5.02
C PRO A 170 15.66 2.06 4.58
N ARG A 171 15.46 1.78 3.31
CA ARG A 171 15.22 0.42 2.82
C ARG A 171 15.91 0.08 1.52
N PHE A 172 16.65 1.02 0.94
CA PHE A 172 17.25 0.80 -0.36
C PHE A 172 18.44 1.73 -0.60
N ASN A 173 19.62 1.19 -0.60
CA ASN A 173 20.88 1.85 -0.96
C ASN A 173 21.58 1.09 -2.09
N LEU A 174 22.71 1.58 -2.56
CA LEU A 174 23.47 0.93 -3.60
C LEU A 174 23.93 -0.49 -3.23
N ALA A 175 24.26 -0.75 -1.97
CA ALA A 175 24.67 -2.07 -1.51
C ALA A 175 23.49 -3.06 -1.55
N ALA A 176 22.30 -2.65 -1.09
CA ALA A 176 21.10 -3.46 -1.21
C ALA A 176 20.71 -3.73 -2.66
N TYR A 177 20.88 -2.72 -3.55
CA TYR A 177 20.70 -2.92 -4.99
C TYR A 177 21.68 -3.96 -5.54
N ASP A 178 22.96 -3.85 -5.22
CA ASP A 178 23.98 -4.76 -5.75
C ASP A 178 23.74 -6.21 -5.32
N ASN A 179 23.34 -6.44 -4.09
CA ASN A 179 22.97 -7.76 -3.57
C ASN A 179 21.79 -8.35 -4.36
N LEU A 180 20.71 -7.56 -4.51
CA LEU A 180 19.52 -7.99 -5.24
C LEU A 180 19.81 -8.20 -6.72
N TYR A 181 20.65 -7.35 -7.30
CA TYR A 181 21.06 -7.45 -8.69
C TYR A 181 21.96 -8.66 -8.92
N GLY A 182 22.89 -8.93 -8.01
CA GLY A 182 23.76 -10.12 -8.03
C GLY A 182 22.97 -11.41 -8.09
N SER A 183 21.98 -11.58 -7.21
CA SER A 183 21.12 -12.75 -7.21
C SER A 183 20.35 -12.93 -8.54
N ARG A 184 19.89 -11.83 -9.14
CA ARG A 184 19.24 -11.90 -10.46
C ARG A 184 20.22 -12.24 -11.59
N LEU A 185 21.45 -11.74 -11.50
CA LEU A 185 22.49 -12.06 -12.48
C LEU A 185 22.87 -13.54 -12.43
N GLU A 186 22.93 -14.14 -11.25
CA GLU A 186 23.15 -15.59 -11.07
C GLU A 186 22.07 -16.41 -11.78
N VAL A 187 20.80 -16.01 -11.67
CA VAL A 187 19.69 -16.66 -12.40
C VAL A 187 19.86 -16.55 -13.90
N LEU A 188 20.26 -15.38 -14.43
CA LEU A 188 20.50 -15.20 -15.86
C LEU A 188 21.67 -16.07 -16.36
N ILE A 189 22.76 -16.15 -15.60
CA ILE A 189 23.91 -17.00 -15.92
C ILE A 189 23.51 -18.48 -15.92
N ALA A 190 22.74 -18.91 -14.92
CA ALA A 190 22.22 -20.27 -14.86
C ALA A 190 21.29 -20.59 -16.04
N HIS A 191 20.47 -19.64 -16.48
CA HIS A 191 19.62 -19.79 -17.65
C HIS A 191 20.42 -19.88 -18.95
N ASP A 192 21.46 -19.04 -19.13
CA ASP A 192 22.37 -19.11 -20.29
C ASP A 192 23.06 -20.49 -20.35
N ALA A 193 23.53 -21.01 -19.23
CA ALA A 193 24.12 -22.32 -19.09
C ALA A 193 23.13 -23.46 -19.44
N TRP A 194 21.88 -23.32 -18.94
CA TRP A 194 20.80 -24.26 -19.26
C TRP A 194 20.45 -24.28 -20.74
N GLN A 195 20.37 -23.12 -21.41
CA GLN A 195 20.15 -23.05 -22.85
C GLN A 195 21.25 -23.74 -23.65
N ALA A 196 22.48 -23.69 -23.17
CA ALA A 196 23.63 -24.30 -23.84
C ALA A 196 23.74 -25.82 -23.62
N SER A 197 23.37 -26.33 -22.46
CA SER A 197 23.63 -27.73 -22.04
C SER A 197 22.34 -28.56 -21.81
N GLY A 198 21.17 -27.95 -21.73
CA GLY A 198 19.95 -28.62 -21.34
C GLY A 198 19.95 -28.97 -19.83
N GLY A 199 19.03 -29.82 -19.43
CA GLY A 199 18.87 -30.25 -18.05
C GLY A 199 17.61 -29.66 -17.39
N PRO A 200 17.47 -29.72 -16.07
CA PRO A 200 16.34 -29.11 -15.38
C PRO A 200 16.36 -27.58 -15.50
N PHE A 201 15.20 -26.98 -15.63
CA PHE A 201 15.09 -25.53 -15.70
C PHE A 201 15.62 -24.88 -14.41
N PRO A 202 16.46 -23.83 -14.48
CA PRO A 202 17.19 -23.31 -13.32
C PRO A 202 16.30 -22.57 -12.29
N THR A 203 15.06 -22.28 -12.63
CA THR A 203 14.10 -21.62 -11.72
C THR A 203 12.78 -22.37 -11.73
N ALA A 204 12.06 -22.27 -10.60
CA ALA A 204 10.70 -22.76 -10.50
C ALA A 204 9.77 -21.59 -10.17
N PRO A 205 8.51 -21.61 -10.62
CA PRO A 205 7.55 -20.61 -10.21
C PRO A 205 7.31 -20.67 -8.69
N TYR A 206 7.01 -19.52 -8.12
CA TYR A 206 6.47 -19.38 -6.77
C TYR A 206 5.45 -18.26 -6.76
N TRP A 207 4.42 -18.40 -5.93
CA TRP A 207 3.40 -17.37 -5.84
C TRP A 207 3.94 -16.11 -5.12
N HIS A 208 3.69 -14.95 -5.72
CA HIS A 208 4.01 -13.64 -5.15
C HIS A 208 2.83 -12.68 -5.37
N ARG A 209 2.71 -11.67 -4.51
CA ARG A 209 1.62 -10.68 -4.59
C ARG A 209 1.52 -9.92 -5.92
N ASP A 210 2.58 -9.89 -6.72
CA ASP A 210 2.57 -9.25 -8.04
C ASP A 210 2.15 -10.25 -9.15
N CYS A 211 1.91 -11.53 -8.83
CA CYS A 211 1.49 -12.55 -9.80
C CYS A 211 0.21 -12.19 -10.55
N PRO A 212 -0.84 -11.61 -9.92
CA PRO A 212 -2.07 -11.23 -10.64
C PRO A 212 -1.84 -10.23 -11.78
N GLU A 213 -0.74 -9.49 -11.76
CA GLU A 213 -0.36 -8.53 -12.80
C GLU A 213 0.71 -9.08 -13.76
N CYS A 214 1.18 -10.30 -13.53
CA CYS A 214 2.23 -10.93 -14.31
C CYS A 214 1.65 -11.53 -15.60
N PRO A 215 2.28 -11.33 -16.77
CA PRO A 215 1.81 -11.93 -18.03
C PRO A 215 1.93 -13.46 -18.07
N TYR A 216 2.62 -14.07 -17.11
CA TYR A 216 2.81 -15.52 -17.00
C TYR A 216 1.95 -16.16 -15.89
N SER A 217 1.05 -15.39 -15.25
CA SER A 217 0.28 -15.86 -14.08
C SER A 217 -0.49 -17.15 -14.37
N GLU A 218 -1.23 -17.22 -15.47
CA GLU A 218 -2.01 -18.43 -15.82
C GLU A 218 -1.14 -19.70 -15.87
N HIS A 219 0.04 -19.61 -16.49
CA HIS A 219 0.95 -20.75 -16.58
C HIS A 219 1.52 -21.12 -15.21
N CYS A 220 1.99 -20.13 -14.45
CA CYS A 220 2.57 -20.36 -13.13
C CYS A 220 1.53 -20.86 -12.13
N ASP A 221 0.33 -20.28 -12.11
CA ASP A 221 -0.74 -20.67 -11.21
C ASP A 221 -1.16 -22.13 -11.45
N ALA A 222 -1.30 -22.55 -12.71
CA ALA A 222 -1.61 -23.95 -13.05
C ALA A 222 -0.53 -24.93 -12.56
N GLU A 223 0.76 -24.58 -12.71
CA GLU A 223 1.87 -25.41 -12.23
C GLU A 223 1.94 -25.46 -10.71
N LEU A 224 1.73 -24.32 -10.03
CA LEU A 224 1.75 -24.22 -8.57
C LEU A 224 0.60 -25.02 -7.96
N GLU A 225 -0.62 -24.90 -8.50
CA GLU A 225 -1.78 -25.67 -8.04
C GLU A 225 -1.58 -27.18 -8.28
N GLN A 226 -1.04 -27.58 -9.44
CA GLN A 226 -0.75 -28.99 -9.71
C GLN A 226 0.22 -29.60 -8.71
N ARG A 227 1.18 -28.82 -8.21
CA ARG A 227 2.17 -29.28 -7.21
C ARG A 227 1.71 -29.07 -5.78
N ASP A 228 0.55 -28.47 -5.56
CA ASP A 228 0.09 -28.03 -4.23
C ASP A 228 1.16 -27.17 -3.52
N ASP A 229 1.80 -26.27 -4.26
CA ASP A 229 3.02 -25.59 -3.83
C ASP A 229 2.85 -24.77 -2.55
N VAL A 230 3.80 -24.87 -1.63
CA VAL A 230 3.77 -24.15 -0.35
C VAL A 230 3.68 -22.62 -0.50
N SER A 231 4.13 -22.08 -1.63
CA SER A 231 4.02 -20.64 -1.92
C SER A 231 2.59 -20.14 -2.10
N LEU A 232 1.64 -21.03 -2.35
CA LEU A 232 0.21 -20.72 -2.45
C LEU A 232 -0.40 -20.37 -1.08
N VAL A 233 0.24 -20.75 0.03
CA VAL A 233 -0.16 -20.26 1.35
C VAL A 233 0.08 -18.76 1.41
N ARG A 234 -1.01 -17.99 1.44
CA ARG A 234 -0.96 -16.52 1.38
C ARG A 234 -0.09 -15.92 2.48
N PHE A 235 0.65 -14.88 2.13
CA PHE A 235 1.60 -14.16 2.99
C PHE A 235 2.92 -14.90 3.29
N THR A 236 3.16 -16.07 2.71
CA THR A 236 4.47 -16.72 2.77
C THR A 236 5.48 -15.90 1.96
N SER A 237 6.52 -15.38 2.62
CA SER A 237 7.60 -14.67 1.94
C SER A 237 8.52 -15.62 1.17
N PHE A 238 9.30 -15.10 0.23
CA PHE A 238 10.28 -15.92 -0.51
C PHE A 238 11.28 -16.60 0.44
N ASP A 239 11.79 -15.88 1.44
CA ASP A 239 12.74 -16.44 2.41
C ASP A 239 12.12 -17.54 3.27
N GLN A 240 10.84 -17.38 3.64
CA GLN A 240 10.09 -18.44 4.34
C GLN A 240 9.91 -19.68 3.47
N GLN A 241 9.63 -19.52 2.18
CA GLN A 241 9.52 -20.64 1.25
C GLN A 241 10.84 -21.40 1.13
N LEU A 242 11.97 -20.69 1.01
CA LEU A 242 13.29 -21.32 0.98
C LEU A 242 13.54 -22.12 2.27
N LEU A 243 13.31 -21.52 3.44
CA LEU A 243 13.47 -22.17 4.73
C LEU A 243 12.58 -23.41 4.86
N LEU A 244 11.32 -23.32 4.45
CA LEU A 244 10.38 -24.44 4.48
C LEU A 244 10.87 -25.61 3.61
N ARG A 245 11.30 -25.32 2.37
CA ARG A 245 11.82 -26.33 1.44
C ARG A 245 13.12 -26.99 1.94
N GLU A 246 14.03 -26.23 2.56
CA GLU A 246 15.22 -26.76 3.22
C GLU A 246 14.88 -27.78 4.32
N HIS A 247 13.67 -27.66 4.91
CA HIS A 247 13.16 -28.56 5.94
C HIS A 247 12.16 -29.61 5.41
N GLY A 248 12.08 -29.79 4.09
CA GLY A 248 11.23 -30.78 3.44
C GLY A 248 9.73 -30.43 3.42
N VAL A 249 9.38 -29.16 3.59
CA VAL A 249 8.00 -28.65 3.49
C VAL A 249 7.84 -28.01 2.12
N GLU A 250 7.27 -28.74 1.17
CA GLU A 250 7.16 -28.32 -0.23
C GLU A 250 5.73 -27.98 -0.63
N THR A 251 4.73 -28.58 0.05
CA THR A 251 3.31 -28.43 -0.29
C THR A 251 2.51 -27.71 0.81
N ARG A 252 1.31 -27.21 0.45
CA ARG A 252 0.32 -26.70 1.44
C ARG A 252 -0.04 -27.80 2.44
N ALA A 253 -0.23 -29.03 1.95
CA ALA A 253 -0.53 -30.19 2.78
C ALA A 253 0.61 -30.51 3.77
N ASP A 254 1.89 -30.41 3.37
CA ASP A 254 3.02 -30.58 4.29
C ASP A 254 3.00 -29.51 5.38
N MET A 255 2.76 -28.26 5.00
CA MET A 255 2.68 -27.15 5.94
C MET A 255 1.52 -27.32 6.92
N ALA A 256 0.34 -27.75 6.46
CA ALA A 256 -0.82 -27.99 7.29
C ALA A 256 -0.57 -29.06 8.38
N ARG A 257 0.28 -30.06 8.10
CA ARG A 257 0.67 -31.12 9.06
C ARG A 257 1.69 -30.66 10.11
N MET A 258 2.32 -29.50 9.93
CA MET A 258 3.25 -28.98 10.93
C MET A 258 2.54 -28.68 12.25
N ASP A 259 3.26 -28.85 13.37
CA ASP A 259 2.78 -28.46 14.70
C ASP A 259 3.02 -26.96 14.94
N PRO A 260 1.95 -26.13 15.04
CA PRO A 260 2.10 -24.70 15.29
C PRO A 260 2.83 -24.39 16.60
N ALA A 261 2.65 -25.23 17.63
CA ALA A 261 3.34 -25.07 18.91
C ALA A 261 4.84 -25.39 18.79
N ARG A 262 5.20 -26.35 17.94
CA ARG A 262 6.62 -26.64 17.62
C ARG A 262 7.23 -25.49 16.81
N ALA A 263 6.51 -24.92 15.85
CA ALA A 263 6.95 -23.76 15.10
C ALA A 263 7.24 -22.55 16.01
N ARG A 264 6.36 -22.27 16.98
CA ARG A 264 6.58 -21.23 17.99
C ARG A 264 7.78 -21.51 18.91
N ARG A 265 8.04 -22.79 19.25
CA ARG A 265 9.21 -23.19 20.06
C ARG A 265 10.51 -23.14 19.27
N ALA A 266 10.46 -23.56 18.01
CA ALA A 266 11.61 -23.53 17.10
C ALA A 266 12.18 -22.11 16.93
N ARG A 267 11.32 -21.09 16.99
CA ARG A 267 11.72 -19.68 17.04
C ARG A 267 12.79 -19.37 18.09
N ARG A 268 12.68 -19.97 19.28
CA ARG A 268 13.66 -19.76 20.37
C ARG A 268 14.95 -20.54 20.17
N SER A 269 14.93 -21.66 19.46
CA SER A 269 16.10 -22.51 19.23
C SER A 269 16.91 -22.12 17.99
N LEU A 270 16.30 -21.44 17.02
CA LEU A 270 16.96 -20.93 15.82
C LEU A 270 17.63 -19.56 16.04
N LEU A 271 17.28 -18.86 17.11
CA LEU A 271 17.98 -17.67 17.59
C LEU A 271 19.22 -18.12 18.39
N ASN A 272 20.25 -18.61 17.69
CA ASN A 272 21.51 -18.98 18.30
C ASN A 272 22.36 -17.71 18.51
N PRO A 273 22.83 -17.41 19.75
CA PRO A 273 23.56 -16.17 20.08
C PRO A 273 24.95 -16.01 19.42
N LEU A 274 25.32 -16.89 18.49
CA LEU A 274 26.63 -16.89 17.82
C LEU A 274 26.59 -16.42 16.35
N GLU A 275 25.43 -15.97 15.83
CA GLU A 275 25.30 -15.46 14.45
C GLU A 275 25.24 -13.91 14.41
N PRO A 276 25.71 -13.24 13.33
CA PRO A 276 25.70 -11.77 13.23
C PRO A 276 24.28 -11.18 13.34
N HIS A 277 24.14 -10.06 14.02
CA HIS A 277 22.88 -9.37 14.37
C HIS A 277 21.89 -9.20 13.21
N ASP A 278 22.36 -8.92 12.00
CA ASP A 278 21.50 -8.66 10.84
C ASP A 278 20.80 -9.92 10.33
N ARG A 279 21.45 -11.09 10.46
CA ARG A 279 20.89 -12.38 10.05
C ARG A 279 19.87 -12.90 11.07
N GLU A 280 20.10 -12.64 12.36
CA GLU A 280 19.17 -12.99 13.44
C GLU A 280 17.86 -12.19 13.35
N GLU A 281 17.90 -10.90 13.03
CA GLU A 281 16.71 -10.07 12.88
C GLU A 281 15.89 -10.50 11.65
N HIS A 282 16.55 -10.86 10.57
CA HIS A 282 15.89 -11.36 9.36
C HIS A 282 15.27 -12.74 9.58
N LEU A 283 15.99 -13.66 10.18
CA LEU A 283 15.51 -15.02 10.52
C LEU A 283 14.37 -14.95 11.56
N GLY A 284 14.48 -14.08 12.56
CA GLY A 284 13.43 -13.82 13.55
C GLY A 284 12.12 -13.37 12.91
N ARG A 285 12.18 -12.44 11.94
CA ARG A 285 11.02 -11.98 11.17
C ARG A 285 10.45 -13.05 10.25
N THR A 286 11.30 -13.91 9.71
CA THR A 286 10.90 -15.03 8.84
C THR A 286 10.09 -16.07 9.61
N ILE A 287 10.42 -16.29 10.87
CA ILE A 287 9.78 -17.28 11.73
C ILE A 287 8.56 -16.71 12.49
N ASP A 288 8.49 -15.41 12.66
CA ASP A 288 7.51 -14.71 13.51
C ASP A 288 6.04 -15.00 13.20
N LYS A 289 5.75 -15.43 11.98
CA LYS A 289 4.38 -15.71 11.52
C LYS A 289 4.18 -17.15 11.04
N LEU A 290 5.13 -18.04 11.33
CA LEU A 290 5.08 -19.40 10.78
C LEU A 290 3.87 -20.17 11.30
N ASP A 291 3.49 -19.97 12.56
CA ASP A 291 2.28 -20.57 13.13
C ASP A 291 1.00 -20.05 12.45
N ASP A 292 0.91 -18.75 12.11
CA ASP A 292 -0.21 -18.20 11.34
C ASP A 292 -0.29 -18.82 9.93
N LEU A 293 0.85 -19.01 9.27
CA LEU A 293 0.91 -19.65 7.95
C LEU A 293 0.46 -21.13 8.02
N ILE A 294 0.82 -21.86 9.08
CA ILE A 294 0.35 -23.23 9.30
C ILE A 294 -1.18 -23.26 9.46
N TYR A 295 -1.76 -22.34 10.22
CA TYR A 295 -3.22 -22.25 10.34
C TYR A 295 -3.90 -21.89 9.03
N ARG A 296 -3.29 -21.08 8.18
CA ARG A 296 -3.79 -20.77 6.83
C ARG A 296 -3.77 -22.00 5.93
N ALA A 297 -2.69 -22.74 5.94
CA ALA A 297 -2.59 -24.01 5.22
C ALA A 297 -3.66 -25.02 5.70
N ARG A 298 -3.89 -25.14 7.01
CA ARG A 298 -4.96 -25.96 7.58
C ARG A 298 -6.35 -25.51 7.15
N ALA A 299 -6.61 -24.20 7.11
CA ALA A 299 -7.90 -23.67 6.64
C ALA A 299 -8.18 -24.08 5.19
N HIS A 300 -7.17 -24.11 4.33
CA HIS A 300 -7.26 -24.62 2.97
C HIS A 300 -7.62 -26.10 2.93
N GLU A 301 -6.85 -26.97 3.62
CA GLU A 301 -7.04 -28.43 3.65
C GLU A 301 -8.43 -28.85 4.15
N HIS A 302 -9.00 -28.09 5.08
CA HIS A 302 -10.34 -28.39 5.61
C HIS A 302 -11.50 -27.96 4.70
N GLY A 303 -11.24 -27.28 3.58
CA GLY A 303 -12.29 -26.70 2.73
C GLY A 303 -13.14 -25.65 3.43
N SER A 304 -12.72 -25.16 4.61
CA SER A 304 -13.34 -24.08 5.37
C SER A 304 -12.37 -22.93 5.46
N SER A 305 -12.63 -21.89 4.69
CA SER A 305 -11.78 -20.70 4.64
C SER A 305 -11.78 -19.88 5.93
N LEU A 306 -12.68 -20.16 6.88
CA LEU A 306 -12.85 -19.40 8.13
C LEU A 306 -12.83 -20.33 9.36
N ARG A 307 -12.07 -19.94 10.38
CA ARG A 307 -11.96 -20.65 11.65
C ARG A 307 -11.89 -19.70 12.83
N ILE A 308 -12.37 -20.14 13.99
CA ILE A 308 -12.27 -19.36 15.23
C ILE A 308 -10.84 -19.47 15.79
N ILE A 309 -10.29 -18.31 16.18
CA ILE A 309 -8.99 -18.23 16.86
C ILE A 309 -9.12 -18.50 18.36
N ASP A 310 -10.10 -17.86 18.99
CA ASP A 310 -10.37 -17.94 20.44
C ASP A 310 -11.88 -17.80 20.67
N PRO A 311 -12.57 -18.90 21.04
CA PRO A 311 -14.01 -18.90 21.26
C PRO A 311 -14.47 -17.95 22.39
N ASP A 312 -13.63 -17.73 23.39
CA ASP A 312 -13.96 -16.88 24.54
C ASP A 312 -13.90 -15.38 24.22
N ARG A 313 -13.26 -15.03 23.10
CA ARG A 313 -13.12 -13.64 22.62
C ARG A 313 -14.03 -13.32 21.45
N MET A 314 -14.96 -14.19 21.12
CA MET A 314 -15.90 -13.96 20.02
C MET A 314 -16.92 -12.87 20.36
N GLY A 315 -17.10 -11.95 19.42
CA GLY A 315 -18.09 -10.89 19.46
C GLY A 315 -17.50 -9.50 19.32
N CYS A 316 -18.39 -8.53 19.18
CA CYS A 316 -18.09 -7.10 19.10
C CYS A 316 -18.91 -6.36 20.16
N PRO A 317 -18.44 -5.21 20.64
CA PRO A 317 -19.25 -4.32 21.47
C PRO A 317 -20.60 -4.01 20.81
N THR A 318 -21.63 -3.85 21.60
CA THR A 318 -22.99 -3.44 21.17
C THR A 318 -23.42 -2.21 21.93
N ALA A 319 -24.36 -1.45 21.36
CA ALA A 319 -24.92 -0.25 21.97
C ALA A 319 -26.45 -0.14 21.71
N ASP A 320 -27.13 0.75 22.45
CA ASP A 320 -28.53 1.06 22.19
C ASP A 320 -28.74 1.72 20.83
N VAL A 321 -27.77 2.56 20.40
CA VAL A 321 -27.68 3.15 19.06
C VAL A 321 -26.32 2.84 18.47
N GLU A 322 -26.32 2.26 17.29
CA GLU A 322 -25.13 1.80 16.58
C GLU A 322 -25.05 2.48 15.21
N VAL A 323 -23.87 2.92 14.81
CA VAL A 323 -23.61 3.62 13.55
C VAL A 323 -22.48 2.93 12.81
N ASP A 324 -22.79 2.30 11.68
CA ASP A 324 -21.80 1.68 10.82
C ASP A 324 -21.38 2.70 9.74
N VAL A 325 -20.10 3.07 9.71
CA VAL A 325 -19.55 4.16 8.90
C VAL A 325 -18.65 3.61 7.81
N ASP A 326 -18.79 4.18 6.61
CA ASP A 326 -17.89 3.93 5.47
C ASP A 326 -17.68 5.22 4.67
N MET A 327 -16.58 5.30 3.90
CA MET A 327 -16.26 6.51 3.13
C MET A 327 -15.79 6.18 1.71
N GLU A 328 -16.10 7.09 0.77
CA GLU A 328 -15.60 7.00 -0.60
C GLU A 328 -14.66 8.17 -0.93
N SER A 329 -13.58 7.84 -1.61
CA SER A 329 -12.55 8.81 -1.98
C SER A 329 -12.21 8.74 -3.46
N TYR A 330 -11.91 9.90 -4.04
CA TYR A 330 -11.36 10.04 -5.38
C TYR A 330 -10.07 10.84 -5.30
N GLU A 331 -8.95 10.34 -5.81
CA GLU A 331 -7.62 11.00 -5.80
C GLU A 331 -7.17 11.52 -4.43
N ASP A 332 -7.44 10.79 -3.35
CA ASP A 332 -7.17 11.13 -1.94
C ASP A 332 -8.05 12.25 -1.36
N VAL A 333 -9.10 12.68 -2.04
CA VAL A 333 -10.13 13.56 -1.49
C VAL A 333 -11.34 12.71 -1.15
N THR A 334 -11.78 12.75 0.09
CA THR A 334 -12.98 12.04 0.55
C THR A 334 -14.21 12.88 0.18
N TYR A 335 -15.01 12.36 -0.76
CA TYR A 335 -16.19 13.06 -1.25
C TYR A 335 -17.50 12.59 -0.63
N LEU A 336 -17.51 11.40 -0.01
CA LEU A 336 -18.70 10.81 0.61
C LEU A 336 -18.35 10.20 1.96
N TRP A 337 -19.10 10.57 2.98
CA TRP A 337 -19.22 9.88 4.25
C TRP A 337 -20.61 9.28 4.35
N GLY A 338 -20.70 7.97 4.49
CA GLY A 338 -21.93 7.24 4.71
C GLY A 338 -22.01 6.67 6.11
N ALA A 339 -23.21 6.61 6.64
CA ALA A 339 -23.49 6.07 7.95
C ALA A 339 -24.82 5.32 7.96
N TYR A 340 -24.83 4.10 8.46
CA TYR A 340 -26.06 3.32 8.65
C TYR A 340 -26.38 3.22 10.13
N VAL A 341 -27.50 3.83 10.56
CA VAL A 341 -27.93 3.88 11.96
C VAL A 341 -28.85 2.70 12.27
N THR A 342 -28.49 1.93 13.29
CA THR A 342 -29.32 0.87 13.87
C THR A 342 -29.75 1.28 15.28
N MET A 343 -31.04 1.27 15.56
CA MET A 343 -31.59 1.50 16.89
C MET A 343 -31.99 0.17 17.52
N ASN A 344 -31.22 -0.32 18.47
CA ASN A 344 -31.57 -1.46 19.33
C ASN A 344 -32.53 -1.04 20.45
N ARG A 345 -32.56 0.26 20.73
CA ARG A 345 -33.49 0.91 21.62
C ARG A 345 -34.00 2.21 21.00
N THR A 346 -35.32 2.44 21.03
CA THR A 346 -35.91 3.66 20.48
C THR A 346 -35.34 4.89 21.19
N THR A 347 -34.75 5.80 20.41
CA THR A 347 -34.10 7.02 20.87
C THR A 347 -34.77 8.21 20.19
N GLU A 348 -35.26 9.19 20.93
CA GLU A 348 -35.88 10.37 20.36
C GLU A 348 -34.87 11.21 19.57
N ASN A 349 -35.32 11.86 18.51
CA ASN A 349 -34.53 12.68 17.60
C ASN A 349 -33.40 11.91 16.90
N VAL A 350 -33.48 10.57 16.84
CA VAL A 350 -32.60 9.71 16.07
C VAL A 350 -33.38 9.03 14.96
N SER A 351 -32.87 9.06 13.74
CA SER A 351 -33.47 8.38 12.59
C SER A 351 -32.61 7.16 12.22
N ALA A 352 -33.24 5.98 12.17
CA ALA A 352 -32.61 4.77 11.69
C ALA A 352 -32.46 4.78 10.17
N GLY A 353 -31.52 3.99 9.64
CA GLY A 353 -31.28 3.85 8.21
C GLY A 353 -30.03 4.55 7.74
N TYR A 354 -29.92 4.69 6.43
CA TYR A 354 -28.73 5.26 5.79
C TYR A 354 -28.79 6.78 5.73
N HIS A 355 -27.67 7.41 6.09
CA HIS A 355 -27.41 8.84 6.00
C HIS A 355 -26.14 9.06 5.18
N SER A 356 -26.15 10.02 4.25
CA SER A 356 -25.01 10.30 3.39
C SER A 356 -24.66 11.80 3.39
N PHE A 357 -23.38 12.08 3.45
CA PHE A 357 -22.79 13.41 3.37
C PHE A 357 -21.87 13.41 2.17
N VAL A 358 -22.32 13.98 1.07
CA VAL A 358 -21.65 13.86 -0.22
C VAL A 358 -21.42 15.22 -0.85
N GLU A 359 -20.27 15.35 -1.53
CA GLU A 359 -19.91 16.47 -2.38
C GLU A 359 -19.69 16.00 -3.81
N TRP A 360 -20.54 16.49 -4.73
CA TRP A 360 -20.44 16.15 -6.14
C TRP A 360 -19.75 17.26 -6.90
N GLY A 361 -18.60 16.98 -7.51
CA GLY A 361 -17.94 17.85 -8.47
C GLY A 361 -16.74 18.64 -7.98
N ASP A 362 -16.79 19.30 -6.83
CA ASP A 362 -15.62 19.97 -6.27
C ASP A 362 -14.78 19.03 -5.41
N LEU A 363 -13.60 18.68 -5.89
CA LEU A 363 -12.63 17.85 -5.18
C LEU A 363 -11.54 18.67 -4.49
N SER A 364 -11.82 19.88 -4.09
CA SER A 364 -10.90 20.69 -3.31
C SER A 364 -10.78 20.17 -1.87
N ARG A 365 -9.66 20.44 -1.21
CA ARG A 365 -9.48 20.16 0.21
C ARG A 365 -10.47 20.94 1.09
N GLU A 366 -10.87 22.11 0.65
CA GLU A 366 -11.89 22.91 1.33
C GLU A 366 -13.25 22.22 1.31
N ALA A 367 -13.69 21.71 0.15
CA ALA A 367 -14.93 20.94 0.01
C ALA A 367 -14.89 19.64 0.86
N GLU A 368 -13.75 18.91 0.87
CA GLU A 368 -13.55 17.73 1.74
C GLU A 368 -13.76 18.11 3.22
N THR A 369 -13.14 19.20 3.67
CA THR A 369 -13.23 19.66 5.06
C THR A 369 -14.66 20.06 5.44
N LEU A 370 -15.35 20.82 4.59
CA LEU A 370 -16.74 21.23 4.82
C LEU A 370 -17.70 20.05 4.82
N ASN A 371 -17.51 19.08 3.93
CA ASN A 371 -18.32 17.86 3.89
C ASN A 371 -18.12 17.02 5.15
N PHE A 372 -16.87 16.84 5.59
CA PHE A 372 -16.57 16.15 6.83
C PHE A 372 -17.16 16.87 8.06
N ALA A 373 -17.08 18.19 8.12
CA ALA A 373 -17.66 18.97 9.22
C ALA A 373 -19.19 18.78 9.34
N ARG A 374 -19.91 18.64 8.19
CA ARG A 374 -21.34 18.29 8.19
C ARG A 374 -21.61 16.90 8.79
N PHE A 375 -20.84 15.91 8.36
CA PHE A 375 -20.93 14.55 8.91
C PHE A 375 -20.61 14.53 10.40
N TRP A 376 -19.56 15.22 10.83
CA TRP A 376 -19.11 15.26 12.21
C TRP A 376 -20.14 15.94 13.13
N SER A 377 -20.72 17.06 12.69
CA SER A 377 -21.78 17.74 13.43
C SER A 377 -22.99 16.84 13.65
N TRP A 378 -23.45 16.16 12.59
CA TRP A 378 -24.54 15.20 12.66
C TRP A 378 -24.24 14.03 13.61
N LEU A 379 -23.04 13.47 13.55
CA LEU A 379 -22.62 12.38 14.43
C LEU A 379 -22.59 12.83 15.90
N GLY A 380 -22.11 14.04 16.15
CA GLY A 380 -22.10 14.66 17.48
C GLY A 380 -23.51 14.92 18.03
N GLU A 381 -24.43 15.41 17.20
CA GLU A 381 -25.84 15.60 17.58
C GLU A 381 -26.52 14.26 17.93
N LEU A 382 -26.26 13.22 17.11
CA LEU A 382 -26.80 11.89 17.38
C LEU A 382 -26.27 11.33 18.70
N GLN A 383 -24.97 11.48 18.96
CA GLN A 383 -24.33 11.08 20.20
C GLN A 383 -24.94 11.86 21.41
N ALA A 384 -25.09 13.18 21.29
CA ALA A 384 -25.68 14.01 22.33
C ALA A 384 -27.12 13.58 22.69
N ASN A 385 -27.93 13.27 21.66
CA ASN A 385 -29.30 12.74 21.87
C ASN A 385 -29.29 11.39 22.62
N CYS A 386 -28.30 10.53 22.38
CA CYS A 386 -28.15 9.29 23.15
C CYS A 386 -27.75 9.58 24.60
N ASP A 387 -26.75 10.45 24.81
CA ASP A 387 -26.26 10.80 26.15
C ASP A 387 -27.39 11.45 27.03
N GLU A 388 -28.21 12.34 26.45
CA GLU A 388 -29.37 12.97 27.14
C GLU A 388 -30.39 11.93 27.59
N GLN A 389 -30.61 10.88 26.80
CA GLN A 389 -31.57 9.82 27.10
C GLN A 389 -30.95 8.65 27.88
N LYS A 390 -29.65 8.74 28.21
CA LYS A 390 -28.86 7.68 28.88
C LYS A 390 -28.86 6.37 28.09
N HIS A 391 -28.78 6.49 26.78
CA HIS A 391 -28.59 5.38 25.88
C HIS A 391 -27.10 5.27 25.52
N THR A 392 -26.64 4.05 25.35
CA THR A 392 -25.28 3.78 24.88
C THR A 392 -25.17 4.03 23.36
N PHE A 393 -24.03 4.56 22.95
CA PHE A 393 -23.71 4.87 21.57
C PHE A 393 -22.40 4.19 21.16
N ALA A 394 -22.36 3.62 19.96
CA ALA A 394 -21.13 3.12 19.37
C ALA A 394 -21.12 3.33 17.84
N ALA A 395 -19.97 3.71 17.31
CA ALA A 395 -19.71 3.81 15.88
C ALA A 395 -18.66 2.77 15.46
N TYR A 396 -18.81 2.22 14.28
CA TYR A 396 -17.99 1.13 13.74
C TYR A 396 -17.53 1.45 12.33
N CYS A 397 -16.31 1.03 11.99
CA CYS A 397 -15.81 1.02 10.62
C CYS A 397 -15.12 -0.30 10.34
N PHE A 398 -14.82 -0.56 9.07
CA PHE A 398 -13.98 -1.68 8.69
C PHE A 398 -12.62 -1.17 8.18
N TRP A 399 -11.56 -1.39 9.00
CA TRP A 399 -10.21 -0.91 8.77
C TRP A 399 -10.01 0.58 9.06
N ALA A 400 -10.13 0.97 10.31
CA ALA A 400 -10.05 2.36 10.80
C ALA A 400 -8.85 3.18 10.28
N GLN A 401 -7.77 2.55 9.82
CA GLN A 401 -6.64 3.27 9.24
C GLN A 401 -7.03 4.14 8.03
N ALA A 402 -8.01 3.71 7.25
CA ALA A 402 -8.49 4.45 6.09
C ALA A 402 -9.35 5.65 6.51
N GLU A 403 -10.36 5.40 7.37
CA GLU A 403 -11.28 6.42 7.89
C GLU A 403 -10.53 7.43 8.77
N ASP A 404 -9.67 6.97 9.68
CA ASP A 404 -8.83 7.83 10.52
C ASP A 404 -7.90 8.71 9.69
N GLY A 405 -7.32 8.16 8.63
CA GLY A 405 -6.52 8.91 7.68
C GLY A 405 -7.31 10.01 6.96
N ALA A 406 -8.53 9.69 6.52
CA ALA A 406 -9.46 10.63 5.89
C ALA A 406 -9.91 11.75 6.86
N MET A 407 -10.33 11.38 8.07
CA MET A 407 -10.69 12.32 9.14
C MET A 407 -9.53 13.28 9.46
N ASN A 408 -8.31 12.76 9.65
CA ASN A 408 -7.13 13.58 9.96
C ASN A 408 -6.79 14.55 8.82
N ARG A 409 -6.96 14.14 7.56
CA ARG A 409 -6.77 15.04 6.41
C ARG A 409 -7.82 16.13 6.37
N ALA A 410 -9.09 15.77 6.61
CA ALA A 410 -10.19 16.71 6.58
C ALA A 410 -10.06 17.83 7.63
N VAL A 411 -9.52 17.53 8.82
CA VAL A 411 -9.32 18.55 9.89
C VAL A 411 -7.98 19.28 9.80
N ALA A 412 -7.12 18.94 8.84
CA ALA A 412 -5.84 19.64 8.66
C ALA A 412 -6.00 21.09 8.24
N GLN A 413 -7.13 21.45 7.63
CA GLN A 413 -7.54 22.83 7.34
C GLN A 413 -8.69 23.20 8.28
N PRO A 414 -8.49 24.12 9.23
CA PRO A 414 -9.54 24.49 10.16
C PRO A 414 -10.68 25.26 9.45
N VAL A 415 -11.92 24.90 9.77
CA VAL A 415 -13.13 25.63 9.37
C VAL A 415 -13.84 26.14 10.61
N GLU A 416 -14.59 27.22 10.47
CA GLU A 416 -15.37 27.79 11.57
C GLU A 416 -16.35 26.74 12.12
N ASN A 417 -16.30 26.49 13.43
CA ASN A 417 -17.08 25.46 14.12
C ASN A 417 -16.86 24.02 13.63
N GLY A 418 -15.80 23.75 12.89
CA GLY A 418 -15.42 22.41 12.47
C GLY A 418 -14.65 21.63 13.55
N PRO A 419 -14.54 20.29 13.41
CA PRO A 419 -13.77 19.47 14.34
C PRO A 419 -12.28 19.75 14.24
N THR A 420 -11.58 19.47 15.34
CA THR A 420 -10.11 19.56 15.46
C THR A 420 -9.50 18.18 15.62
N LEU A 421 -8.17 18.07 15.51
CA LEU A 421 -7.45 16.84 15.83
C LEU A 421 -7.68 16.37 17.28
N SER A 422 -7.91 17.32 18.22
CA SER A 422 -8.24 16.97 19.61
C SER A 422 -9.59 16.29 19.68
N ASP A 423 -10.62 16.84 19.02
CA ASP A 423 -11.97 16.25 19.03
C ASP A 423 -11.97 14.84 18.45
N LEU A 424 -11.20 14.60 17.37
CA LEU A 424 -11.04 13.25 16.82
C LEU A 424 -10.35 12.31 17.82
N SER A 425 -9.31 12.80 18.49
CA SER A 425 -8.57 12.01 19.49
C SER A 425 -9.48 11.66 20.67
N ASP A 426 -10.26 12.60 21.17
CA ASP A 426 -11.17 12.41 22.30
C ASP A 426 -12.28 11.41 21.96
N PHE A 427 -12.82 11.47 20.74
CA PHE A 427 -13.80 10.51 20.25
C PHE A 427 -13.23 9.09 20.14
N ARG A 428 -12.05 8.94 19.51
CA ARG A 428 -11.40 7.65 19.27
C ARG A 428 -10.93 6.98 20.56
N ASN A 429 -10.50 7.79 21.55
CA ASN A 429 -9.95 7.31 22.82
C ASN A 429 -10.95 7.48 23.98
N SER A 430 -12.24 7.62 23.68
CA SER A 430 -13.27 7.76 24.71
C SER A 430 -13.33 6.55 25.64
N ASP A 431 -13.74 6.75 26.88
CA ASP A 431 -14.00 5.69 27.87
C ASP A 431 -15.45 5.82 28.38
N PRO A 432 -16.35 4.86 28.07
CA PRO A 432 -16.12 3.67 27.24
C PRO A 432 -15.84 4.00 25.76
N PRO A 433 -15.15 3.10 25.04
CA PRO A 433 -14.85 3.31 23.63
C PRO A 433 -16.10 3.50 22.78
N ARG A 434 -16.09 4.51 21.90
CA ARG A 434 -17.21 4.85 20.99
C ARG A 434 -16.88 4.60 19.51
N TRP A 435 -15.62 4.40 19.16
CA TRP A 435 -15.14 4.09 17.82
C TRP A 435 -14.48 2.72 17.77
N HIS A 436 -14.97 1.84 16.90
CA HIS A 436 -14.56 0.43 16.85
C HIS A 436 -14.12 0.03 15.44
N ASP A 437 -12.90 -0.48 15.32
CA ASP A 437 -12.38 -1.10 14.12
C ASP A 437 -12.76 -2.58 14.06
N LEU A 438 -13.70 -2.92 13.17
CA LEU A 438 -14.16 -4.31 13.00
C LEU A 438 -13.12 -5.19 12.29
N HIS A 439 -12.22 -4.63 11.49
CA HIS A 439 -11.12 -5.39 10.92
C HIS A 439 -10.19 -5.91 12.03
N GLU A 440 -9.80 -5.05 12.98
CA GLU A 440 -8.97 -5.46 14.12
C GLU A 440 -9.74 -6.41 15.08
N GLN A 441 -11.04 -6.24 15.22
CA GLN A 441 -11.88 -7.19 15.98
C GLN A 441 -11.90 -8.56 15.28
N ALA A 442 -12.23 -8.61 14.01
CA ALA A 442 -12.28 -9.85 13.23
C ALA A 442 -10.93 -10.55 13.17
N LYS A 443 -9.83 -9.81 12.99
CA LYS A 443 -8.46 -10.34 12.95
C LYS A 443 -8.04 -11.09 14.22
N ARG A 444 -8.58 -10.70 15.37
CA ARG A 444 -8.32 -11.37 16.66
C ARG A 444 -9.18 -12.61 16.86
N GLN A 445 -10.24 -12.77 16.10
CA GLN A 445 -11.28 -13.77 16.30
C GLN A 445 -11.33 -14.82 15.21
N ILE A 446 -11.05 -14.41 13.96
CA ILE A 446 -11.23 -15.25 12.77
C ILE A 446 -9.90 -15.45 12.05
N GLN A 447 -9.53 -16.70 11.86
CA GLN A 447 -8.46 -17.14 10.98
C GLN A 447 -9.01 -17.33 9.58
N THR A 448 -8.33 -16.72 8.58
CA THR A 448 -8.65 -16.85 7.16
C THR A 448 -7.52 -17.53 6.40
N GLU A 449 -7.83 -18.19 5.30
CA GLU A 449 -6.84 -18.68 4.34
C GLU A 449 -6.13 -17.50 3.64
N GLY A 450 -6.90 -16.53 3.16
CA GLY A 450 -6.44 -15.34 2.44
C GLY A 450 -6.48 -14.05 3.27
N PRO A 451 -6.47 -12.88 2.61
CA PRO A 451 -6.63 -11.59 3.28
C PRO A 451 -7.98 -11.48 3.98
N LEU A 452 -7.98 -10.86 5.14
CA LEU A 452 -9.19 -10.57 5.89
C LEU A 452 -9.85 -9.30 5.29
N GLY A 453 -10.84 -9.49 4.42
CA GLY A 453 -11.56 -8.39 3.76
C GLY A 453 -13.03 -8.33 4.14
N LEU A 454 -13.63 -7.13 4.16
CA LEU A 454 -15.06 -6.94 4.46
C LEU A 454 -15.96 -7.82 3.59
N LYS A 455 -15.70 -7.86 2.28
CA LYS A 455 -16.51 -8.65 1.33
C LYS A 455 -16.51 -10.14 1.65
N GLN A 456 -15.34 -10.69 1.93
CA GLN A 456 -15.23 -12.11 2.30
C GLN A 456 -16.01 -12.43 3.58
N LEU A 457 -15.85 -11.60 4.61
CA LEU A 457 -16.48 -11.82 5.91
C LEU A 457 -17.99 -11.56 5.85
N ALA A 458 -18.42 -10.49 5.19
CA ALA A 458 -19.84 -10.18 5.04
C ALA A 458 -20.59 -11.22 4.20
N MET A 459 -19.97 -11.76 3.14
CA MET A 459 -20.55 -12.89 2.40
C MET A 459 -20.68 -14.14 3.28
N ALA A 460 -19.71 -14.43 4.13
CA ALA A 460 -19.81 -15.51 5.11
C ALA A 460 -20.90 -15.24 6.17
N ALA A 461 -21.16 -13.96 6.48
CA ALA A 461 -22.29 -13.53 7.29
C ALA A 461 -23.64 -13.56 6.55
N GLY A 462 -23.68 -13.96 5.27
CA GLY A 462 -24.89 -14.03 4.45
C GLY A 462 -25.30 -12.71 3.81
N PHE A 463 -24.44 -11.70 3.84
CA PHE A 463 -24.70 -10.41 3.19
C PHE A 463 -24.25 -10.42 1.72
N HIS A 464 -25.07 -9.82 0.86
CA HIS A 464 -24.78 -9.66 -0.56
C HIS A 464 -25.04 -8.23 -0.99
N TRP A 465 -24.09 -7.65 -1.72
CA TRP A 465 -24.22 -6.32 -2.33
C TRP A 465 -25.30 -6.31 -3.41
N ARG A 466 -26.01 -5.20 -3.55
CA ARG A 466 -26.94 -4.96 -4.67
C ARG A 466 -26.21 -4.91 -6.00
N ASP A 467 -25.00 -4.31 -6.00
CA ASP A 467 -24.18 -4.26 -7.20
C ASP A 467 -23.56 -5.64 -7.49
N PRO A 468 -23.67 -6.14 -8.74
CA PRO A 468 -23.13 -7.44 -9.10
C PRO A 468 -21.59 -7.48 -9.16
N ASN A 469 -20.95 -6.33 -9.21
CA ASN A 469 -19.48 -6.20 -9.24
C ASN A 469 -18.98 -5.11 -8.28
N PRO A 470 -19.20 -5.26 -6.97
CA PRO A 470 -18.88 -4.26 -5.97
C PRO A 470 -17.37 -4.16 -5.82
N SER A 471 -16.77 -3.02 -6.15
CA SER A 471 -15.33 -2.77 -5.93
C SER A 471 -15.02 -1.28 -5.79
N GLY A 472 -14.08 -0.93 -4.92
CA GLY A 472 -13.60 0.45 -4.80
C GLY A 472 -12.93 0.97 -6.09
N GLU A 473 -12.46 0.10 -7.00
CA GLU A 473 -11.98 0.51 -8.32
C GLU A 473 -13.16 0.88 -9.25
N ALA A 474 -14.30 0.21 -9.10
CA ALA A 474 -15.51 0.53 -9.85
C ALA A 474 -16.14 1.85 -9.36
N SER A 475 -16.17 2.12 -8.05
CA SER A 475 -16.71 3.36 -7.49
C SER A 475 -15.99 4.60 -8.04
N ILE A 476 -14.70 4.49 -8.33
CA ILE A 476 -13.90 5.52 -8.98
C ILE A 476 -14.44 5.86 -10.39
N LEU A 477 -14.77 4.85 -11.20
CA LEU A 477 -15.32 5.05 -12.53
C LEU A 477 -16.71 5.68 -12.47
N TRP A 478 -17.54 5.23 -11.53
CA TRP A 478 -18.87 5.82 -11.33
C TRP A 478 -18.77 7.28 -10.87
N TYR A 479 -17.76 7.62 -10.05
CA TYR A 479 -17.53 9.01 -9.67
C TYR A 479 -17.18 9.87 -10.88
N GLU A 480 -16.29 9.42 -11.77
CA GLU A 480 -15.97 10.14 -13.03
C GLU A 480 -17.20 10.33 -13.92
N GLU A 481 -18.10 9.37 -13.98
CA GLU A 481 -19.37 9.49 -14.71
C GLU A 481 -20.32 10.44 -14.01
N SER A 482 -20.41 10.37 -12.68
CA SER A 482 -21.33 11.16 -11.85
C SER A 482 -21.04 12.65 -11.86
N THR A 483 -19.80 13.05 -12.21
CA THR A 483 -19.34 14.46 -12.22
C THR A 483 -19.15 15.01 -13.62
N ARG A 484 -19.38 14.22 -14.68
CA ARG A 484 -19.18 14.64 -16.08
C ARG A 484 -20.19 15.68 -16.53
N ASP A 485 -21.45 15.53 -16.14
CA ASP A 485 -22.57 16.42 -16.47
C ASP A 485 -23.72 16.21 -15.45
N GLU A 486 -24.89 16.81 -15.72
CA GLU A 486 -26.12 16.61 -14.93
C GLU A 486 -27.16 15.72 -15.67
N GLY A 487 -26.68 14.91 -16.60
CA GLY A 487 -27.52 14.02 -17.39
C GLY A 487 -28.00 12.78 -16.62
N PRO A 488 -28.91 11.97 -17.23
CA PRO A 488 -29.45 10.78 -16.61
C PRO A 488 -28.37 9.76 -16.19
N ASP A 489 -27.30 9.62 -16.95
CA ASP A 489 -26.22 8.67 -16.68
C ASP A 489 -25.41 9.11 -15.44
N ALA A 490 -25.13 10.41 -15.32
CA ALA A 490 -24.48 10.96 -14.14
C ALA A 490 -25.31 10.77 -12.87
N LEU A 491 -26.64 11.01 -12.96
CA LEU A 491 -27.56 10.78 -11.83
C LEU A 491 -27.65 9.30 -11.46
N ALA A 492 -27.66 8.40 -12.45
CA ALA A 492 -27.63 6.95 -12.20
C ALA A 492 -26.34 6.51 -11.50
N SER A 493 -25.19 7.07 -11.90
CA SER A 493 -23.89 6.80 -11.28
C SER A 493 -23.81 7.35 -9.84
N ARG A 494 -24.38 8.54 -9.56
CA ARG A 494 -24.54 9.08 -8.20
C ARG A 494 -25.36 8.13 -7.31
N GLN A 495 -26.51 7.69 -7.81
CA GLN A 495 -27.35 6.75 -7.08
C GLN A 495 -26.63 5.42 -6.80
N ARG A 496 -25.91 4.90 -7.78
CA ARG A 496 -25.14 3.65 -7.67
C ARG A 496 -24.03 3.75 -6.60
N ILE A 497 -23.34 4.89 -6.52
CA ILE A 497 -22.33 5.16 -5.49
C ILE A 497 -22.98 5.17 -4.10
N LEU A 498 -24.11 5.87 -3.92
CA LEU A 498 -24.81 5.92 -2.64
C LEU A 498 -25.29 4.53 -2.21
N GLU A 499 -25.83 3.73 -3.14
CA GLU A 499 -26.26 2.36 -2.86
C GLU A 499 -25.09 1.45 -2.50
N TYR A 500 -23.94 1.62 -3.16
CA TYR A 500 -22.74 0.86 -2.88
C TYR A 500 -22.18 1.20 -1.48
N ASN A 501 -22.07 2.47 -1.14
CA ASN A 501 -21.62 2.92 0.18
C ASN A 501 -22.61 2.50 1.30
N GLU A 502 -23.94 2.59 1.05
CA GLU A 502 -24.95 2.04 1.97
C GLU A 502 -24.72 0.54 2.19
N ASP A 503 -24.43 -0.22 1.12
CA ASP A 503 -24.18 -1.66 1.23
C ASP A 503 -22.90 -1.94 2.01
N ASP A 504 -21.83 -1.15 1.88
CA ASP A 504 -20.60 -1.30 2.67
C ASP A 504 -20.87 -1.02 4.16
N CYS A 505 -21.64 0.02 4.52
CA CYS A 505 -22.11 0.25 5.89
C CYS A 505 -22.95 -0.94 6.41
N ARG A 506 -23.88 -1.46 5.62
CA ARG A 506 -24.73 -2.62 6.00
C ARG A 506 -23.95 -3.92 6.08
N ALA A 507 -22.91 -4.09 5.25
CA ALA A 507 -22.00 -5.22 5.32
C ALA A 507 -21.20 -5.21 6.64
N THR A 508 -20.79 -4.02 7.11
CA THR A 508 -20.15 -3.80 8.40
C THR A 508 -21.07 -4.22 9.54
N LYS A 509 -22.34 -3.82 9.49
CA LYS A 509 -23.37 -4.29 10.44
C LYS A 509 -23.56 -5.81 10.39
N ALA A 510 -23.71 -6.39 9.20
CA ALA A 510 -23.92 -7.83 9.06
C ALA A 510 -22.74 -8.64 9.62
N LEU A 511 -21.51 -8.18 9.40
CA LEU A 511 -20.31 -8.77 10.01
C LEU A 511 -20.36 -8.73 11.53
N ARG A 512 -20.73 -7.59 12.11
CA ARG A 512 -20.84 -7.41 13.56
C ARG A 512 -21.90 -8.34 14.18
N ASP A 513 -23.07 -8.43 13.56
CA ASP A 513 -24.14 -9.33 13.99
C ASP A 513 -23.70 -10.79 13.90
N TRP A 514 -22.99 -11.16 12.83
CA TRP A 514 -22.47 -12.50 12.62
C TRP A 514 -21.40 -12.88 13.66
N LEU A 515 -20.47 -11.97 13.99
CA LEU A 515 -19.46 -12.19 15.04
C LEU A 515 -20.08 -12.36 16.42
N ASN A 516 -21.20 -11.65 16.70
CA ASN A 516 -21.94 -11.75 17.97
C ASN A 516 -22.79 -13.03 18.09
N GLY A 517 -23.06 -13.72 17.00
CA GLY A 517 -23.94 -14.89 16.97
C GLY A 517 -23.42 -16.06 16.15
N PRO A 518 -23.78 -16.15 14.84
CA PRO A 518 -23.55 -17.33 14.01
C PRO A 518 -22.07 -17.75 13.87
N ALA A 519 -21.11 -16.80 13.90
CA ALA A 519 -19.70 -17.10 13.78
C ALA A 519 -19.18 -18.04 14.88
N ARG A 520 -19.87 -18.09 16.03
CA ARG A 520 -19.51 -19.02 17.14
C ARG A 520 -19.65 -20.49 16.77
N SER A 521 -20.34 -20.83 15.69
CA SER A 521 -20.46 -22.20 15.18
C SER A 521 -19.35 -22.62 14.22
N LEU A 522 -18.45 -21.73 13.86
CA LEU A 522 -17.30 -22.07 13.04
C LEU A 522 -16.36 -23.06 13.77
N PRO A 523 -15.65 -23.92 13.04
CA PRO A 523 -14.65 -24.80 13.62
C PRO A 523 -13.50 -23.98 14.25
N HIS A 524 -12.88 -24.52 15.28
CA HIS A 524 -11.69 -23.93 15.89
C HIS A 524 -10.46 -24.16 15.01
N ARG A 525 -9.51 -23.22 15.01
CA ARG A 525 -8.28 -23.35 14.21
C ARG A 525 -7.36 -24.50 14.64
N ASP A 526 -7.47 -24.96 15.89
CA ASP A 526 -6.71 -26.11 16.42
C ASP A 526 -7.43 -27.44 16.25
N ASP A 527 -8.66 -27.45 15.67
CA ASP A 527 -9.33 -28.72 15.37
C ASP A 527 -8.46 -29.57 14.43
N PRO A 528 -8.39 -30.88 14.63
CA PRO A 528 -7.57 -31.77 13.83
C PRO A 528 -7.98 -31.75 12.35
N LEU A 529 -7.00 -32.04 11.48
CA LEU A 529 -7.20 -32.20 10.03
C LEU A 529 -8.06 -33.42 9.72
#